data_0a92859ab9f156d2ef31d5e1d00e5504
#
_entry.id   0a92859ab9f156d2ef31d5e1d00e5504
#
_cell.length_a   1.000
_cell.length_b   1.000
_cell.length_c   1.000
_cell.angle_alpha   90.00
_cell.angle_beta   90.00
_cell.angle_gamma   90.00
#
_symmetry.space_group_name_H-M   'P 1'
#
loop_
_entity.id
_entity.type
_entity.pdbx_description
1 polymer ?
#
loop_
_entity_poly.entity_id
_entity_poly.type
_entity_poly.pdbx_seq_one_letter_code
_entity_poly.pdbx_strand_id
1 'polypeptide(L)'
;MNQRRFSNAAATYDQHAAPQRELVDALMRYLPETTTGPILEVGAGTGILTEKLIAHYPDTPIDAIDIAEEMIEQSREKFAAHPQCQWLLADAQSYHGDEPYALIASSAALHWSSDLLATLKNIYALLQPGGVFVLGIMLRGTLWELRELRRAIAPGKGGGPALPLDELVQQHILASGFTLEEAHTTERRHIYENGRAFLQAIHEQGVTALQQQDYPLNRSELSALIHAYETRHATAGGVYATYQTGSYLLSRPESA
;
A
#
# COMPACT_ATOMS: atom_id res chain seq x y z
N MET A 1 -7.14 4.12 -13.70
CA MET A 1 -7.56 5.48 -13.26
C MET A 1 -6.74 6.01 -12.08
N ASN A 2 -6.18 5.17 -11.23
CA ASN A 2 -5.29 5.59 -10.14
C ASN A 2 -3.88 5.98 -10.59
N GLN A 3 -3.38 5.43 -11.70
CA GLN A 3 -2.05 5.64 -12.26
C GLN A 3 -1.61 7.11 -12.32
N ARG A 4 -2.36 8.01 -12.97
CA ARG A 4 -2.02 9.44 -13.11
C ARG A 4 -1.90 10.22 -11.80
N ARG A 5 -2.46 9.73 -10.69
CA ARG A 5 -2.46 10.45 -9.41
C ARG A 5 -1.27 10.08 -8.55
N PHE A 6 -0.88 8.82 -8.58
CA PHE A 6 0.37 8.37 -7.96
C PHE A 6 1.56 9.01 -8.67
N SER A 7 1.51 9.13 -9.98
CA SER A 7 2.47 9.85 -10.78
C SER A 7 2.71 11.29 -10.29
N ASN A 8 1.65 12.05 -10.06
CA ASN A 8 1.74 13.42 -9.57
C ASN A 8 2.20 13.55 -8.11
N ALA A 9 2.09 12.48 -7.31
CA ALA A 9 2.46 12.48 -5.90
C ALA A 9 3.92 12.04 -5.66
N ALA A 10 4.59 11.47 -6.65
CA ALA A 10 5.91 10.84 -6.49
C ALA A 10 6.95 11.76 -5.81
N ALA A 11 7.01 13.04 -6.17
CA ALA A 11 7.99 13.99 -5.64
C ALA A 11 7.82 14.34 -4.13
N THR A 12 6.60 14.22 -3.58
CA THR A 12 6.27 14.61 -2.19
C THR A 12 5.86 13.43 -1.32
N TYR A 13 5.66 12.27 -1.94
CA TYR A 13 5.15 11.06 -1.30
C TYR A 13 5.93 10.66 -0.04
N ASP A 14 7.27 10.62 -0.15
CA ASP A 14 8.15 10.18 0.92
C ASP A 14 8.11 11.08 2.17
N GLN A 15 7.76 12.37 2.02
CA GLN A 15 7.69 13.31 3.15
C GLN A 15 6.51 13.02 4.08
N HIS A 16 5.44 12.40 3.55
CA HIS A 16 4.21 12.11 4.26
C HIS A 16 3.93 10.62 4.47
N ALA A 17 4.85 9.74 4.07
CA ALA A 17 4.70 8.29 4.06
C ALA A 17 4.96 7.60 5.42
N ALA A 18 4.78 8.30 6.56
CA ALA A 18 5.02 7.70 7.87
C ALA A 18 4.18 6.41 8.12
N PRO A 19 2.86 6.36 7.81
CA PRO A 19 2.09 5.13 7.98
C PRO A 19 2.58 3.98 7.09
N GLN A 20 3.05 4.28 5.87
CA GLN A 20 3.59 3.28 4.94
C GLN A 20 4.95 2.74 5.43
N ARG A 21 5.82 3.62 5.96
CA ARG A 21 7.10 3.21 6.56
C ARG A 21 6.89 2.30 7.78
N GLU A 22 5.95 2.63 8.66
CA GLU A 22 5.61 1.77 9.81
C GLU A 22 5.08 0.40 9.35
N LEU A 23 4.30 0.36 8.27
CA LEU A 23 3.84 -0.90 7.69
C LEU A 23 5.01 -1.70 7.14
N VAL A 24 5.93 -1.08 6.39
CA VAL A 24 7.16 -1.72 5.89
C VAL A 24 7.98 -2.28 7.05
N ASP A 25 8.23 -1.48 8.11
CA ASP A 25 8.99 -1.95 9.28
C ASP A 25 8.29 -3.13 9.98
N ALA A 26 6.96 -3.18 9.99
CA ALA A 26 6.21 -4.33 10.50
C ALA A 26 6.35 -5.58 9.63
N LEU A 27 6.57 -5.45 8.32
CA LEU A 27 6.77 -6.58 7.40
C LEU A 27 8.17 -7.20 7.52
N MET A 28 9.17 -6.43 7.94
CA MET A 28 10.56 -6.92 8.02
C MET A 28 10.71 -8.17 8.88
N ARG A 29 9.87 -8.35 9.90
CA ARG A 29 9.89 -9.53 10.78
C ARG A 29 9.48 -10.83 10.08
N TYR A 30 8.79 -10.73 8.94
CA TYR A 30 8.31 -11.85 8.16
C TYR A 30 9.27 -12.27 7.04
N LEU A 31 10.26 -11.44 6.75
CA LEU A 31 11.25 -11.75 5.74
C LEU A 31 12.13 -12.92 6.20
N PRO A 32 12.31 -13.98 5.40
CA PRO A 32 13.27 -15.03 5.72
C PRO A 32 14.70 -14.45 5.78
N GLU A 33 15.55 -15.02 6.63
CA GLU A 33 16.96 -14.58 6.76
C GLU A 33 17.73 -14.66 5.44
N THR A 34 17.39 -15.62 4.60
CA THR A 34 17.97 -15.81 3.27
C THR A 34 16.90 -16.20 2.27
N THR A 35 17.15 -15.94 0.99
CA THR A 35 16.28 -16.41 -0.11
C THR A 35 17.10 -17.25 -1.09
N THR A 36 16.47 -18.26 -1.68
CA THR A 36 17.13 -19.20 -2.61
C THR A 36 16.93 -18.80 -4.08
N GLY A 37 16.29 -17.69 -4.37
CA GLY A 37 15.97 -17.24 -5.71
C GLY A 37 15.60 -15.75 -5.77
N PRO A 38 15.15 -15.27 -6.93
CA PRO A 38 14.81 -13.87 -7.12
C PRO A 38 13.63 -13.41 -6.28
N ILE A 39 13.58 -12.10 -6.05
CA ILE A 39 12.53 -11.41 -5.29
C ILE A 39 11.67 -10.61 -6.25
N LEU A 40 10.36 -10.65 -6.06
CA LEU A 40 9.42 -9.73 -6.69
C LEU A 40 8.87 -8.75 -5.64
N GLU A 41 9.02 -7.47 -5.88
CA GLU A 41 8.29 -6.44 -5.14
C GLU A 41 7.10 -5.94 -5.97
N VAL A 42 5.90 -6.02 -5.40
CA VAL A 42 4.65 -5.63 -6.05
C VAL A 42 4.15 -4.30 -5.51
N GLY A 43 4.04 -3.30 -6.39
CA GLY A 43 3.67 -1.93 -6.02
C GLY A 43 4.82 -1.21 -5.33
N ALA A 44 5.98 -1.16 -5.97
CA ALA A 44 7.22 -0.64 -5.41
C ALA A 44 7.15 0.87 -5.06
N GLY A 45 6.30 1.64 -5.76
CA GLY A 45 6.15 3.06 -5.54
C GLY A 45 7.49 3.80 -5.62
N THR A 46 7.81 4.60 -4.60
CA THR A 46 9.08 5.34 -4.46
C THR A 46 10.22 4.50 -3.86
N GLY A 47 10.03 3.19 -3.68
CA GLY A 47 11.04 2.25 -3.21
C GLY A 47 11.23 2.20 -1.69
N ILE A 48 10.22 2.50 -0.88
CA ILE A 48 10.33 2.42 0.59
C ILE A 48 10.61 0.99 1.06
N LEU A 49 9.91 -0.01 0.51
CA LEU A 49 10.16 -1.41 0.81
C LEU A 49 11.40 -1.90 0.07
N THR A 50 11.64 -1.47 -1.18
CA THR A 50 12.83 -1.82 -1.97
C THR A 50 14.11 -1.51 -1.22
N GLU A 51 14.22 -0.34 -0.56
CA GLU A 51 15.38 0.04 0.24
C GLU A 51 15.68 -0.99 1.34
N LYS A 52 14.65 -1.52 2.00
CA LYS A 52 14.78 -2.55 3.03
C LYS A 52 15.16 -3.91 2.44
N LEU A 53 14.56 -4.27 1.29
CA LEU A 53 14.89 -5.52 0.59
C LEU A 53 16.33 -5.54 0.11
N ILE A 54 16.83 -4.44 -0.47
CA ILE A 54 18.24 -4.29 -0.87
C ILE A 54 19.19 -4.44 0.31
N ALA A 55 18.87 -3.79 1.43
CA ALA A 55 19.70 -3.86 2.64
C ALA A 55 19.72 -5.27 3.26
N HIS A 56 18.60 -5.99 3.17
CA HIS A 56 18.47 -7.34 3.73
C HIS A 56 19.06 -8.43 2.79
N TYR A 57 18.94 -8.23 1.47
CA TYR A 57 19.37 -9.17 0.41
C TYR A 57 20.27 -8.47 -0.63
N PRO A 58 21.50 -8.07 -0.27
CA PRO A 58 22.33 -7.18 -1.08
C PRO A 58 22.73 -7.76 -2.45
N ASP A 59 22.81 -9.09 -2.54
CA ASP A 59 23.27 -9.80 -3.75
C ASP A 59 22.13 -10.49 -4.52
N THR A 60 20.88 -10.33 -4.09
CA THR A 60 19.73 -11.02 -4.70
C THR A 60 19.08 -10.15 -5.77
N PRO A 61 18.76 -10.71 -6.96
CA PRO A 61 17.98 -10.02 -7.97
C PRO A 61 16.59 -9.65 -7.46
N ILE A 62 16.17 -8.39 -7.70
CA ILE A 62 14.88 -7.86 -7.30
C ILE A 62 14.19 -7.28 -8.54
N ASP A 63 13.03 -7.84 -8.89
CA ASP A 63 12.13 -7.25 -9.85
C ASP A 63 11.11 -6.38 -9.06
N ALA A 64 11.13 -5.08 -9.31
CA ALA A 64 10.26 -4.11 -8.66
C ALA A 64 9.22 -3.61 -9.67
N ILE A 65 7.96 -4.02 -9.51
CA ILE A 65 6.88 -3.62 -10.41
C ILE A 65 5.99 -2.56 -9.80
N ASP A 66 5.57 -1.60 -10.62
CA ASP A 66 4.51 -0.64 -10.30
C ASP A 66 3.69 -0.30 -11.55
N ILE A 67 2.43 0.10 -11.36
CA ILE A 67 1.54 0.52 -12.45
C ILE A 67 1.74 1.99 -12.83
N ALA A 68 2.40 2.78 -11.98
CA ALA A 68 2.64 4.21 -12.18
C ALA A 68 4.04 4.46 -12.77
N GLU A 69 4.10 4.93 -14.01
CA GLU A 69 5.34 5.15 -14.75
C GLU A 69 6.30 6.11 -14.01
N GLU A 70 5.77 7.21 -13.47
CA GLU A 70 6.57 8.22 -12.78
C GLU A 70 7.16 7.71 -11.45
N MET A 71 6.49 6.74 -10.79
CA MET A 71 7.04 6.04 -9.63
C MET A 71 8.25 5.19 -10.05
N ILE A 72 8.14 4.44 -11.15
CA ILE A 72 9.21 3.63 -11.70
C ILE A 72 10.40 4.49 -12.13
N GLU A 73 10.17 5.62 -12.80
CA GLU A 73 11.24 6.54 -13.22
C GLU A 73 11.99 7.10 -12.01
N GLN A 74 11.26 7.62 -11.02
CA GLN A 74 11.86 8.17 -9.80
C GLN A 74 12.66 7.13 -9.02
N SER A 75 12.12 5.92 -8.89
CA SER A 75 12.81 4.84 -8.19
C SER A 75 14.04 4.34 -8.94
N ARG A 76 13.98 4.27 -10.26
CA ARG A 76 15.14 3.93 -11.09
C ARG A 76 16.29 4.94 -10.91
N GLU A 77 16.00 6.24 -10.81
CA GLU A 77 16.99 7.26 -10.52
C GLU A 77 17.53 7.14 -9.09
N LYS A 78 16.63 7.01 -8.10
CA LYS A 78 16.98 6.89 -6.68
C LYS A 78 17.89 5.70 -6.38
N PHE A 79 17.66 4.58 -7.05
CA PHE A 79 18.39 3.32 -6.86
C PHE A 79 19.35 2.96 -8.00
N ALA A 80 19.83 3.94 -8.75
CA ALA A 80 20.75 3.73 -9.88
C ALA A 80 22.06 3.02 -9.50
N ALA A 81 22.48 3.09 -8.23
CA ALA A 81 23.66 2.39 -7.71
C ALA A 81 23.42 0.88 -7.41
N HIS A 82 22.19 0.39 -7.57
CA HIS A 82 21.78 -0.97 -7.22
C HIS A 82 21.36 -1.77 -8.48
N PRO A 83 22.32 -2.25 -9.29
CA PRO A 83 22.04 -2.92 -10.57
C PRO A 83 21.28 -4.24 -10.45
N GLN A 84 21.22 -4.83 -9.24
CA GLN A 84 20.41 -6.01 -8.94
C GLN A 84 18.90 -5.73 -8.94
N CYS A 85 18.46 -4.44 -8.92
CA CYS A 85 17.06 -4.06 -8.97
C CYS A 85 16.63 -3.73 -10.39
N GLN A 86 15.65 -4.45 -10.90
CA GLN A 86 15.01 -4.18 -12.18
C GLN A 86 13.65 -3.52 -11.95
N TRP A 87 13.46 -2.33 -12.55
CA TRP A 87 12.24 -1.52 -12.38
C TRP A 87 11.34 -1.69 -13.59
N LEU A 88 10.14 -2.25 -13.39
CA LEU A 88 9.25 -2.67 -14.46
C LEU A 88 7.88 -2.00 -14.32
N LEU A 89 7.41 -1.35 -15.39
CA LEU A 89 6.05 -0.83 -15.47
C LEU A 89 5.10 -1.99 -15.76
N ALA A 90 4.36 -2.44 -14.75
CA ALA A 90 3.47 -3.60 -14.87
C ALA A 90 2.29 -3.55 -13.89
N ASP A 91 1.18 -4.17 -14.29
CA ASP A 91 0.03 -4.42 -13.43
C ASP A 91 0.17 -5.81 -12.78
N ALA A 92 0.16 -5.85 -11.44
CA ALA A 92 0.27 -7.08 -10.67
C ALA A 92 -0.78 -8.14 -11.02
N GLN A 93 -1.94 -7.73 -11.52
CA GLN A 93 -3.01 -8.65 -11.92
C GLN A 93 -2.68 -9.45 -13.19
N SER A 94 -1.81 -8.93 -14.05
CA SER A 94 -1.47 -9.52 -15.35
C SER A 94 0.04 -9.70 -15.59
N TYR A 95 0.87 -9.36 -14.62
CA TYR A 95 2.31 -9.52 -14.74
C TYR A 95 2.69 -11.00 -14.82
N HIS A 96 3.65 -11.30 -15.68
CA HIS A 96 4.26 -12.62 -15.84
C HIS A 96 5.77 -12.45 -15.77
N GLY A 97 6.40 -13.10 -14.79
CA GLY A 97 7.87 -13.15 -14.69
C GLY A 97 8.46 -14.23 -15.60
N ASP A 98 9.73 -14.10 -15.91
CA ASP A 98 10.45 -15.09 -16.74
C ASP A 98 10.68 -16.40 -15.97
N GLU A 99 10.80 -16.33 -14.65
CA GLU A 99 10.98 -17.47 -13.74
C GLU A 99 10.22 -17.26 -12.43
N PRO A 100 9.93 -18.34 -11.69
CA PRO A 100 9.25 -18.23 -10.38
C PRO A 100 10.12 -17.53 -9.34
N TYR A 101 9.48 -16.73 -8.47
CA TYR A 101 10.14 -16.01 -7.39
C TYR A 101 10.18 -16.84 -6.10
N ALA A 102 11.29 -16.75 -5.37
CA ALA A 102 11.41 -17.38 -4.05
C ALA A 102 10.73 -16.57 -2.95
N LEU A 103 10.74 -15.25 -3.10
CA LEU A 103 10.08 -14.30 -2.20
C LEU A 103 9.31 -13.28 -3.03
N ILE A 104 8.06 -13.04 -2.63
CA ILE A 104 7.29 -11.90 -3.12
C ILE A 104 6.99 -10.99 -1.94
N ALA A 105 7.05 -9.68 -2.12
CA ALA A 105 6.72 -8.70 -1.09
C ALA A 105 5.85 -7.58 -1.66
N SER A 106 4.89 -7.10 -0.87
CA SER A 106 4.05 -5.96 -1.25
C SER A 106 3.67 -5.16 -0.01
N SER A 107 3.81 -3.85 -0.06
CA SER A 107 3.41 -2.94 1.03
C SER A 107 2.57 -1.80 0.51
N ALA A 108 1.42 -1.57 1.14
CA ALA A 108 0.51 -0.45 0.89
C ALA A 108 0.10 -0.27 -0.60
N ALA A 109 0.04 -1.36 -1.38
CA ALA A 109 -0.28 -1.32 -2.80
C ALA A 109 -1.56 -2.08 -3.17
N LEU A 110 -1.73 -3.33 -2.74
CA LEU A 110 -2.78 -4.22 -3.24
C LEU A 110 -4.22 -3.83 -2.87
N HIS A 111 -4.42 -2.95 -1.90
CA HIS A 111 -5.76 -2.40 -1.62
C HIS A 111 -6.29 -1.47 -2.72
N TRP A 112 -5.45 -1.12 -3.69
CA TRP A 112 -5.84 -0.38 -4.89
C TRP A 112 -6.23 -1.27 -6.07
N SER A 113 -6.01 -2.59 -5.94
CA SER A 113 -6.41 -3.55 -6.98
C SER A 113 -7.92 -3.52 -7.20
N SER A 114 -8.33 -3.58 -8.45
CA SER A 114 -9.74 -3.66 -8.84
C SER A 114 -10.36 -5.03 -8.50
N ASP A 115 -9.53 -6.07 -8.48
CA ASP A 115 -9.88 -7.45 -8.09
C ASP A 115 -8.72 -8.05 -7.28
N LEU A 116 -8.81 -7.93 -5.96
CA LEU A 116 -7.78 -8.44 -5.05
C LEU A 116 -7.61 -9.96 -5.16
N LEU A 117 -8.72 -10.71 -5.34
CA LEU A 117 -8.63 -12.17 -5.46
C LEU A 117 -7.90 -12.59 -6.75
N ALA A 118 -8.22 -11.97 -7.89
CA ALA A 118 -7.53 -12.26 -9.14
C ALA A 118 -6.04 -11.89 -9.05
N THR A 119 -5.70 -10.76 -8.43
CA THR A 119 -4.31 -10.34 -8.19
C THR A 119 -3.57 -11.32 -7.32
N LEU A 120 -4.16 -11.77 -6.20
CA LEU A 120 -3.55 -12.76 -5.31
C LEU A 120 -3.35 -14.12 -6.00
N LYS A 121 -4.27 -14.55 -6.87
CA LYS A 121 -4.09 -15.77 -7.68
C LYS A 121 -2.93 -15.65 -8.65
N ASN A 122 -2.76 -14.49 -9.28
CA ASN A 122 -1.60 -14.25 -10.14
C ASN A 122 -0.29 -14.28 -9.35
N ILE A 123 -0.23 -13.60 -8.20
CA ILE A 123 0.93 -13.62 -7.30
C ILE A 123 1.25 -15.04 -6.84
N TYR A 124 0.22 -15.85 -6.51
CA TYR A 124 0.41 -17.26 -6.18
C TYR A 124 1.07 -18.06 -7.30
N ALA A 125 0.66 -17.82 -8.55
CA ALA A 125 1.25 -18.50 -9.71
C ALA A 125 2.71 -18.10 -9.95
N LEU A 126 3.10 -16.85 -9.64
CA LEU A 126 4.46 -16.33 -9.76
C LEU A 126 5.42 -16.84 -8.67
N LEU A 127 4.89 -17.28 -7.53
CA LEU A 127 5.71 -17.76 -6.42
C LEU A 127 6.10 -19.23 -6.65
N GLN A 128 7.36 -19.60 -6.43
CA GLN A 128 7.79 -21.01 -6.50
C GLN A 128 7.12 -21.86 -5.39
N PRO A 129 6.97 -23.19 -5.56
CA PRO A 129 6.61 -24.08 -4.46
C PRO A 129 7.55 -23.91 -3.27
N GLY A 130 7.03 -23.83 -2.05
CA GLY A 130 7.80 -23.50 -0.85
C GLY A 130 8.20 -22.03 -0.71
N GLY A 131 7.86 -21.19 -1.68
CA GLY A 131 8.14 -19.74 -1.64
C GLY A 131 7.26 -18.99 -0.65
N VAL A 132 7.68 -17.78 -0.30
CA VAL A 132 7.06 -16.91 0.71
C VAL A 132 6.51 -15.65 0.07
N PHE A 133 5.30 -15.23 0.48
CA PHE A 133 4.75 -13.94 0.16
C PHE A 133 4.48 -13.12 1.43
N VAL A 134 5.06 -11.94 1.53
CA VAL A 134 4.88 -10.99 2.64
C VAL A 134 4.01 -9.84 2.16
N LEU A 135 2.82 -9.70 2.76
CA LEU A 135 1.81 -8.72 2.35
C LEU A 135 1.51 -7.72 3.46
N GLY A 136 1.66 -6.43 3.15
CA GLY A 136 1.17 -5.30 3.94
C GLY A 136 0.07 -4.53 3.23
N ILE A 137 -1.08 -4.33 3.87
CA ILE A 137 -2.24 -3.71 3.24
C ILE A 137 -2.94 -2.72 4.17
N MET A 138 -3.47 -1.62 3.62
CA MET A 138 -4.33 -0.70 4.36
C MET A 138 -5.75 -1.28 4.46
N LEU A 139 -6.33 -1.26 5.68
CA LEU A 139 -7.63 -1.82 5.99
C LEU A 139 -8.71 -0.74 6.17
N ARG A 140 -9.96 -1.17 6.24
CA ARG A 140 -11.17 -0.32 6.28
C ARG A 140 -11.17 0.72 7.40
N GLY A 141 -10.51 0.45 8.53
CA GLY A 141 -10.36 1.40 9.63
C GLY A 141 -9.50 2.64 9.29
N THR A 142 -8.65 2.57 8.25
CA THR A 142 -7.80 3.71 7.84
C THR A 142 -8.65 4.91 7.44
N LEU A 143 -8.37 6.10 8.06
CA LEU A 143 -9.05 7.39 7.79
C LEU A 143 -10.58 7.33 7.96
N TRP A 144 -11.08 6.54 8.91
CA TRP A 144 -12.53 6.41 9.14
C TRP A 144 -13.15 7.74 9.56
N GLU A 145 -12.44 8.57 10.31
CA GLU A 145 -12.85 9.91 10.77
C GLU A 145 -13.16 10.81 9.57
N LEU A 146 -12.27 10.83 8.61
CA LEU A 146 -12.42 11.62 7.38
C LEU A 146 -13.64 11.16 6.58
N ARG A 147 -13.81 9.83 6.43
CA ARG A 147 -14.93 9.27 5.67
C ARG A 147 -16.27 9.55 6.32
N GLU A 148 -16.35 9.48 7.66
CA GLU A 148 -17.56 9.80 8.41
C GLU A 148 -17.95 11.26 8.22
N LEU A 149 -17.02 12.18 8.47
CA LEU A 149 -17.27 13.61 8.33
C LEU A 149 -17.62 14.00 6.89
N ARG A 150 -16.92 13.45 5.91
CA ARG A 150 -17.19 13.72 4.50
C ARG A 150 -18.61 13.30 4.10
N ARG A 151 -19.06 12.11 4.55
CA ARG A 151 -20.45 11.65 4.31
C ARG A 151 -21.49 12.55 4.97
N ALA A 152 -21.20 13.06 6.17
CA ALA A 152 -22.11 13.94 6.88
C ALA A 152 -22.23 15.33 6.23
N ILE A 153 -21.12 15.88 5.74
CA ILE A 153 -21.04 17.25 5.18
C ILE A 153 -21.47 17.29 3.71
N ALA A 154 -21.12 16.27 2.94
CA ALA A 154 -21.40 16.20 1.52
C ALA A 154 -22.01 14.83 1.13
N PRO A 155 -23.22 14.51 1.62
CA PRO A 155 -23.91 13.28 1.29
C PRO A 155 -24.11 13.19 -0.23
N GLY A 156 -23.73 12.07 -0.84
CA GLY A 156 -23.79 11.88 -2.29
C GLY A 156 -22.51 12.27 -3.07
N LYS A 157 -21.50 12.82 -2.40
CA LYS A 157 -20.17 13.07 -3.03
C LYS A 157 -19.12 11.98 -2.78
N GLY A 158 -19.57 10.84 -2.24
CA GLY A 158 -18.71 9.72 -1.90
C GLY A 158 -17.92 9.90 -0.60
N GLY A 159 -17.34 8.81 -0.11
CA GLY A 159 -16.62 8.76 1.16
C GLY A 159 -15.12 8.48 1.04
N GLY A 160 -14.56 8.47 -0.16
CA GLY A 160 -13.20 8.03 -0.44
C GLY A 160 -13.11 6.53 -0.72
N PRO A 161 -11.89 5.97 -0.89
CA PRO A 161 -11.69 4.60 -1.31
C PRO A 161 -12.29 3.60 -0.31
N ALA A 162 -12.94 2.56 -0.85
CA ALA A 162 -13.41 1.43 -0.06
C ALA A 162 -12.23 0.48 0.20
N LEU A 163 -11.57 0.65 1.33
CA LEU A 163 -10.53 -0.27 1.77
C LEU A 163 -11.15 -1.60 2.25
N PRO A 164 -10.45 -2.73 2.07
CA PRO A 164 -10.98 -4.04 2.45
C PRO A 164 -11.08 -4.20 3.98
N LEU A 165 -12.00 -5.07 4.41
CA LEU A 165 -11.99 -5.62 5.76
C LEU A 165 -10.89 -6.67 5.89
N ASP A 166 -10.34 -6.84 7.08
CA ASP A 166 -9.34 -7.86 7.37
C ASP A 166 -9.83 -9.28 7.02
N GLU A 167 -11.04 -9.60 7.42
CA GLU A 167 -11.66 -10.89 7.16
C GLU A 167 -11.79 -11.18 5.65
N LEU A 168 -12.09 -10.16 4.85
CA LEU A 168 -12.18 -10.29 3.39
C LEU A 168 -10.81 -10.53 2.77
N VAL A 169 -9.76 -9.85 3.27
CA VAL A 169 -8.38 -10.08 2.82
C VAL A 169 -7.96 -11.51 3.09
N GLN A 170 -8.18 -12.00 4.31
CA GLN A 170 -7.86 -13.38 4.69
C GLN A 170 -8.64 -14.42 3.86
N GLN A 171 -9.93 -14.18 3.61
CA GLN A 171 -10.74 -15.04 2.72
C GLN A 171 -10.15 -15.08 1.30
N HIS A 172 -9.74 -13.94 0.73
CA HIS A 172 -9.13 -13.90 -0.60
C HIS A 172 -7.76 -14.59 -0.62
N ILE A 173 -6.96 -14.45 0.43
CA ILE A 173 -5.68 -15.15 0.60
C ILE A 173 -5.90 -16.68 0.51
N LEU A 174 -6.79 -17.21 1.32
CA LEU A 174 -7.08 -18.66 1.34
C LEU A 174 -7.69 -19.13 0.00
N ALA A 175 -8.61 -18.35 -0.59
CA ALA A 175 -9.24 -18.65 -1.88
C ALA A 175 -8.29 -18.56 -3.07
N SER A 176 -7.12 -17.93 -2.93
CA SER A 176 -6.09 -17.87 -3.96
C SER A 176 -5.10 -19.04 -3.91
N GLY A 177 -5.17 -19.88 -2.89
CA GLY A 177 -4.34 -21.09 -2.74
C GLY A 177 -3.19 -20.96 -1.73
N PHE A 178 -2.94 -19.77 -1.19
CA PHE A 178 -1.92 -19.57 -0.16
C PHE A 178 -2.28 -20.27 1.16
N THR A 179 -1.26 -20.69 1.88
CA THR A 179 -1.34 -20.94 3.32
C THR A 179 -1.12 -19.62 4.05
N LEU A 180 -2.01 -19.26 4.96
CA LEU A 180 -1.85 -18.11 5.86
C LEU A 180 -1.08 -18.58 7.11
N GLU A 181 0.20 -18.21 7.19
CA GLU A 181 1.08 -18.60 8.30
C GLU A 181 0.90 -17.67 9.51
N GLU A 182 0.91 -16.37 9.26
CA GLU A 182 0.68 -15.36 10.29
C GLU A 182 -0.17 -14.20 9.75
N ALA A 183 -1.00 -13.65 10.62
CA ALA A 183 -1.79 -12.45 10.37
C ALA A 183 -1.74 -11.53 11.59
N HIS A 184 -1.50 -10.25 11.35
CA HIS A 184 -1.50 -9.24 12.40
C HIS A 184 -2.15 -7.94 11.92
N THR A 185 -3.10 -7.44 12.69
CA THR A 185 -3.75 -6.15 12.43
C THR A 185 -3.28 -5.12 13.44
N THR A 186 -2.91 -3.95 12.96
CA THR A 186 -2.47 -2.82 13.80
C THR A 186 -3.34 -1.60 13.53
N GLU A 187 -3.71 -0.90 14.58
CA GLU A 187 -4.34 0.43 14.49
C GLU A 187 -3.44 1.46 15.16
N ARG A 188 -3.14 2.54 14.44
CA ARG A 188 -2.31 3.65 14.94
C ARG A 188 -2.93 5.00 14.59
N ARG A 189 -2.72 5.98 15.47
CA ARG A 189 -3.11 7.38 15.25
C ARG A 189 -1.88 8.20 14.92
N HIS A 190 -1.91 8.86 13.77
CA HIS A 190 -0.91 9.84 13.37
C HIS A 190 -1.42 11.24 13.64
N ILE A 191 -0.57 12.10 14.21
CA ILE A 191 -0.91 13.48 14.58
C ILE A 191 -0.43 14.42 13.49
N TYR A 192 -1.31 15.33 13.11
CA TYR A 192 -1.06 16.41 12.15
C TYR A 192 -1.30 17.74 12.84
N GLU A 193 -0.55 18.77 12.44
CA GLU A 193 -0.62 20.11 13.06
C GLU A 193 -2.06 20.66 13.14
N ASN A 194 -2.83 20.47 12.06
CA ASN A 194 -4.23 20.90 11.95
C ASN A 194 -4.95 20.11 10.84
N GLY A 195 -6.26 20.32 10.69
CA GLY A 195 -7.07 19.64 9.69
C GLY A 195 -6.65 19.96 8.24
N ARG A 196 -6.14 21.16 7.97
CA ARG A 196 -5.62 21.53 6.65
C ARG A 196 -4.33 20.78 6.32
N ALA A 197 -3.37 20.72 7.25
CA ALA A 197 -2.12 19.98 7.09
C ALA A 197 -2.37 18.49 6.86
N PHE A 198 -3.34 17.91 7.60
CA PHE A 198 -3.78 16.54 7.38
C PHE A 198 -4.31 16.32 5.96
N LEU A 199 -5.27 17.15 5.51
CA LEU A 199 -5.86 17.00 4.17
C LEU A 199 -4.82 17.21 3.05
N GLN A 200 -3.86 18.11 3.26
CA GLN A 200 -2.76 18.31 2.35
C GLN A 200 -1.86 17.06 2.27
N ALA A 201 -1.47 16.49 3.42
CA ALA A 201 -0.63 15.29 3.47
C ALA A 201 -1.26 14.11 2.72
N ILE A 202 -2.55 13.81 2.93
CA ILE A 202 -3.22 12.72 2.21
C ILE A 202 -3.42 13.01 0.72
N HIS A 203 -3.54 14.28 0.33
CA HIS A 203 -3.59 14.67 -1.07
C HIS A 203 -2.24 14.44 -1.76
N GLU A 204 -1.15 14.83 -1.13
CA GLU A 204 0.22 14.66 -1.62
C GLU A 204 0.67 13.19 -1.68
N GLN A 205 0.07 12.32 -0.85
CA GLN A 205 0.22 10.87 -0.96
C GLN A 205 -0.61 10.22 -2.08
N GLY A 206 -1.45 10.96 -2.79
CA GLY A 206 -2.38 10.41 -3.78
C GLY A 206 -3.55 9.61 -3.17
N VAL A 207 -3.67 9.54 -1.84
CA VAL A 207 -4.71 8.77 -1.12
C VAL A 207 -6.11 9.33 -1.34
N THR A 208 -6.23 10.60 -1.71
CA THR A 208 -7.51 11.23 -2.09
C THR A 208 -8.02 10.80 -3.46
N ALA A 209 -7.53 9.67 -3.99
CA ALA A 209 -8.10 9.06 -5.19
C ALA A 209 -9.60 8.84 -4.99
N LEU A 210 -10.38 9.78 -5.53
CA LEU A 210 -11.83 9.67 -5.59
C LEU A 210 -12.17 8.42 -6.40
N GLN A 211 -13.08 7.58 -5.90
CA GLN A 211 -13.68 6.54 -6.74
C GLN A 211 -14.42 7.22 -7.90
N GLN A 212 -14.74 6.48 -8.95
CA GLN A 212 -15.43 7.02 -10.14
C GLN A 212 -16.71 7.80 -9.81
N GLN A 213 -17.29 7.55 -8.65
CA GLN A 213 -18.53 8.18 -8.15
C GLN A 213 -18.30 9.32 -7.14
N ASP A 214 -17.04 9.61 -6.81
CA ASP A 214 -16.74 10.67 -5.86
C ASP A 214 -16.59 12.03 -6.54
N TYR A 215 -17.31 13.02 -6.04
CA TYR A 215 -17.23 14.41 -6.52
C TYR A 215 -16.33 15.25 -5.60
N PRO A 216 -15.57 16.21 -6.14
CA PRO A 216 -14.76 17.10 -5.32
C PRO A 216 -15.64 17.96 -4.42
N LEU A 217 -15.15 18.22 -3.20
CA LEU A 217 -15.78 19.17 -2.30
C LEU A 217 -15.63 20.59 -2.83
N ASN A 218 -16.67 21.41 -2.71
CA ASN A 218 -16.58 22.83 -2.94
C ASN A 218 -15.90 23.53 -1.76
N ARG A 219 -15.63 24.85 -1.89
CA ARG A 219 -14.92 25.61 -0.85
C ARG A 219 -15.62 25.62 0.51
N SER A 220 -16.96 25.73 0.54
CA SER A 220 -17.71 25.75 1.80
C SER A 220 -17.72 24.37 2.47
N GLU A 221 -17.89 23.31 1.70
CA GLU A 221 -17.81 21.93 2.19
C GLU A 221 -16.41 21.59 2.72
N LEU A 222 -15.35 22.02 2.01
CA LEU A 222 -13.98 21.84 2.47
C LEU A 222 -13.71 22.59 3.77
N SER A 223 -14.18 23.84 3.88
CA SER A 223 -14.06 24.61 5.13
C SER A 223 -14.82 23.97 6.27
N ALA A 224 -16.04 23.49 6.03
CA ALA A 224 -16.83 22.77 7.00
C ALA A 224 -16.16 21.46 7.44
N LEU A 225 -15.55 20.72 6.51
CA LEU A 225 -14.81 19.50 6.81
C LEU A 225 -13.60 19.76 7.71
N ILE A 226 -12.80 20.78 7.40
CA ILE A 226 -11.65 21.16 8.23
C ILE A 226 -12.12 21.53 9.63
N HIS A 227 -13.11 22.40 9.75
CA HIS A 227 -13.64 22.83 11.05
C HIS A 227 -14.22 21.66 11.87
N ALA A 228 -14.99 20.77 11.22
CA ALA A 228 -15.56 19.60 11.89
C ALA A 228 -14.46 18.62 12.33
N TYR A 229 -13.40 18.45 11.52
CA TYR A 229 -12.26 17.59 11.86
C TYR A 229 -11.51 18.16 13.07
N GLU A 230 -11.19 19.45 13.08
CA GLU A 230 -10.50 20.15 14.17
C GLU A 230 -11.33 20.20 15.46
N THR A 231 -12.67 20.14 15.36
CA THR A 231 -13.55 20.11 16.52
C THR A 231 -13.67 18.70 17.11
N ARG A 232 -13.81 17.66 16.27
CA ARG A 232 -14.15 16.30 16.72
C ARG A 232 -12.94 15.40 16.95
N HIS A 233 -11.84 15.67 16.25
CA HIS A 233 -10.65 14.83 16.26
C HIS A 233 -9.40 15.59 16.71
N ALA A 234 -9.62 16.63 17.54
CA ALA A 234 -8.53 17.39 18.18
C ALA A 234 -7.76 16.54 19.19
N THR A 235 -6.48 16.85 19.33
CA THR A 235 -5.58 16.31 20.35
C THR A 235 -4.61 17.40 20.81
N ALA A 236 -3.82 17.16 21.85
CA ALA A 236 -2.87 18.14 22.39
C ALA A 236 -1.83 18.65 21.37
N GLY A 237 -1.55 17.87 20.31
CA GLY A 237 -0.59 18.22 19.26
C GLY A 237 -1.22 18.63 17.92
N GLY A 238 -2.54 18.83 17.85
CA GLY A 238 -3.25 19.16 16.60
C GLY A 238 -4.47 18.26 16.37
N VAL A 239 -4.53 17.55 15.24
CA VAL A 239 -5.57 16.58 14.93
C VAL A 239 -4.98 15.20 14.69
N TYR A 240 -5.74 14.15 14.95
CA TYR A 240 -5.28 12.79 14.64
C TYR A 240 -6.06 12.18 13.47
N ALA A 241 -5.40 11.27 12.76
CA ALA A 241 -6.02 10.39 11.78
C ALA A 241 -5.61 8.93 12.09
N THR A 242 -6.59 8.04 12.03
CA THR A 242 -6.38 6.61 12.29
C THR A 242 -5.94 5.89 11.02
N TYR A 243 -4.92 5.03 11.14
CA TYR A 243 -4.49 4.09 10.11
C TYR A 243 -4.61 2.68 10.67
N GLN A 244 -5.32 1.84 9.94
CA GLN A 244 -5.46 0.42 10.23
C GLN A 244 -4.77 -0.38 9.12
N THR A 245 -3.83 -1.23 9.50
CA THR A 245 -3.03 -2.02 8.56
C THR A 245 -3.11 -3.49 8.90
N GLY A 246 -3.07 -4.34 7.87
CA GLY A 246 -2.89 -5.78 7.98
C GLY A 246 -1.51 -6.17 7.46
N SER A 247 -0.83 -7.04 8.20
CA SER A 247 0.45 -7.65 7.83
C SER A 247 0.29 -9.16 7.83
N TYR A 248 0.65 -9.83 6.74
CA TYR A 248 0.41 -11.26 6.55
C TYR A 248 1.67 -11.94 6.05
N LEU A 249 1.99 -13.09 6.65
CA LEU A 249 2.98 -14.03 6.15
C LEU A 249 2.24 -15.18 5.46
N LEU A 250 2.54 -15.40 4.19
CA LEU A 250 1.89 -16.38 3.34
C LEU A 250 2.93 -17.32 2.74
N SER A 251 2.57 -18.57 2.53
CA SER A 251 3.41 -19.51 1.82
C SER A 251 2.67 -20.19 0.67
N ARG A 252 3.41 -20.57 -0.36
CA ARG A 252 2.93 -21.52 -1.37
C ARG A 252 3.36 -22.91 -0.92
N PRO A 253 2.43 -23.86 -0.68
CA PRO A 253 2.79 -25.22 -0.33
C PRO A 253 3.79 -25.85 -1.29
N GLU A 254 4.70 -26.67 -0.81
CA GLU A 254 5.50 -27.53 -1.68
C GLU A 254 4.57 -28.49 -2.43
N SER A 255 4.85 -28.70 -3.72
CA SER A 255 4.07 -29.68 -4.49
C SER A 255 4.26 -31.05 -3.86
N ALA A 256 3.16 -31.72 -3.50
CA ALA A 256 3.18 -33.08 -2.96
C ALA A 256 3.71 -34.08 -3.99
#